data_4486021682992dbad613670542121cb2
#
_entry.id   4486021682992dbad613670542121cb2
#
_cell.length_a   1.000
_cell.length_b   1.000
_cell.length_c   1.000
_cell.angle_alpha   90.00
_cell.angle_beta   90.00
_cell.angle_gamma   90.00
#
_symmetry.space_group_name_H-M   'P 1'
#
loop_
_entity.id
_entity.type
_entity.pdbx_description
1 polymer ?
#
loop_
_entity_poly.entity_id
_entity_poly.type
_entity_poly.pdbx_seq_one_letter_code
_entity_poly.pdbx_strand_id
1 'polypeptide(L)' 'MKKYEVEIVGTTARTYFITAESSEKAEDIAFSEMEADWEISSAWKQNSELSYIEEMEEESEEDSMELK' A
#
# COMPACT_ATOMS: atom_id res chain seq x y z
N MET A 1 -14.27 -5.76 -1.13
CA MET A 1 -13.00 -5.12 -1.45
C MET A 1 -11.85 -5.97 -0.98
N LYS A 2 -10.71 -5.75 -1.56
CA LYS A 2 -9.52 -6.55 -1.26
C LYS A 2 -8.48 -5.69 -0.58
N LYS A 3 -7.58 -6.34 0.12
CA LYS A 3 -6.47 -5.66 0.77
C LYS A 3 -5.21 -5.83 -0.06
N TYR A 4 -4.44 -4.76 -0.12
CA TYR A 4 -3.21 -4.77 -0.91
C TYR A 4 -2.07 -4.21 -0.07
N GLU A 5 -0.90 -4.79 -0.27
CA GLU A 5 0.33 -4.25 0.27
C GLU A 5 1.04 -3.55 -0.87
N VAL A 6 1.27 -2.24 -0.71
CA VAL A 6 1.85 -1.42 -1.77
C VAL A 6 3.15 -0.86 -1.25
N GLU A 7 4.24 -1.17 -1.92
CA GLU A 7 5.53 -0.61 -1.53
C GLU A 7 5.97 0.42 -2.53
N ILE A 8 6.24 1.63 -2.03
CA ILE A 8 6.74 2.74 -2.84
C ILE A 8 8.14 3.04 -2.38
N VAL A 9 9.06 3.12 -3.30
CA VAL A 9 10.47 3.30 -2.99
C VAL A 9 10.94 4.65 -3.49
N GLY A 10 11.63 5.38 -2.62
CA GLY A 10 12.35 6.59 -2.96
C GLY A 10 13.78 6.38 -2.57
N THR A 11 14.30 7.22 -1.65
CA THR A 11 15.61 6.90 -1.06
C THR A 11 15.48 5.78 -0.05
N THR A 12 14.28 5.62 0.51
CA THR A 12 13.96 4.50 1.38
C THR A 12 12.61 3.95 0.94
N ALA A 13 12.27 2.78 1.42
CA ALA A 13 11.01 2.15 1.06
C ALA A 13 9.93 2.50 2.07
N ARG A 14 8.71 2.65 1.60
CA ARG A 14 7.54 2.85 2.46
C ARG A 14 6.46 1.87 2.01
N THR A 15 5.79 1.28 2.98
CA THR A 15 4.76 0.29 2.71
C THR A 15 3.42 0.81 3.17
N TYR A 16 2.41 0.66 2.31
CA TYR A 16 1.05 1.07 2.61
C TYR A 16 0.14 -0.13 2.51
N PHE A 17 -0.82 -0.22 3.42
CA PHE A 17 -1.81 -1.28 3.39
C PHE A 17 -3.14 -0.65 3.00
N ILE A 18 -3.62 -0.99 1.82
CA ILE A 18 -4.73 -0.28 1.19
C ILE A 18 -5.86 -1.26 0.91
N THR A 19 -7.08 -0.86 1.22
CA THR A 19 -8.26 -1.62 0.84
C THR A 19 -8.87 -0.97 -0.38
N ALA A 20 -9.01 -1.73 -1.45
CA ALA A 20 -9.50 -1.17 -2.71
C ALA A 20 -10.13 -2.28 -3.54
N GLU A 21 -10.75 -1.89 -4.63
CA GLU A 21 -11.43 -2.84 -5.50
C GLU A 21 -10.48 -3.55 -6.44
N SER A 22 -9.37 -2.93 -6.75
CA SER A 22 -8.41 -3.50 -7.68
C SER A 22 -7.01 -3.01 -7.33
N SER A 23 -6.00 -3.65 -7.90
CA SER A 23 -4.64 -3.23 -7.65
C SER A 23 -4.38 -1.83 -8.20
N GLU A 24 -5.00 -1.48 -9.31
CA GLU A 24 -4.82 -0.14 -9.85
C GLU A 24 -5.36 0.92 -8.90
N LYS A 25 -6.53 0.65 -8.30
CA LYS A 25 -7.08 1.58 -7.35
C LYS A 25 -6.21 1.65 -6.09
N ALA A 26 -5.69 0.51 -5.66
CA ALA A 26 -4.82 0.50 -4.48
C ALA A 26 -3.58 1.33 -4.74
N GLU A 27 -3.00 1.23 -5.92
CA GLU A 27 -1.83 2.00 -6.26
C GLU A 27 -2.15 3.49 -6.23
N ASP A 28 -3.27 3.89 -6.82
CA ASP A 28 -3.67 5.29 -6.83
C ASP A 28 -3.84 5.82 -5.41
N ILE A 29 -4.49 5.05 -4.55
CA ILE A 29 -4.73 5.48 -3.19
C ILE A 29 -3.39 5.60 -2.43
N ALA A 30 -2.50 4.64 -2.62
CA ALA A 30 -1.22 4.67 -1.93
C ALA A 30 -0.41 5.90 -2.34
N PHE A 31 -0.37 6.21 -3.63
CA PHE A 31 0.35 7.39 -4.08
C PHE A 31 -0.32 8.68 -3.59
N SER A 32 -1.65 8.70 -3.52
CA SER A 32 -2.35 9.84 -2.96
C SER A 32 -1.97 10.07 -1.52
N GLU A 33 -1.91 9.00 -0.74
CA GLU A 33 -1.56 9.14 0.66
C GLU A 33 -0.12 9.59 0.82
N MET A 34 0.76 9.07 -0.01
CA MET A 34 2.16 9.47 0.02
C MET A 34 2.30 10.94 -0.32
N GLU A 35 1.60 11.40 -1.35
CA GLU A 35 1.68 12.80 -1.75
C GLU A 35 1.14 13.73 -0.67
N ALA A 36 0.14 13.28 0.07
CA ALA A 36 -0.45 14.11 1.10
C ALA A 36 0.34 14.11 2.39
N ASP A 37 1.33 13.25 2.52
CA ASP A 37 2.08 13.12 3.77
C ASP A 37 3.13 14.23 3.83
N TRP A 38 2.88 15.21 4.68
CA TRP A 38 3.76 16.36 4.78
C TRP A 38 5.10 16.01 5.42
N GLU A 39 5.20 14.86 6.07
CA GLU A 39 6.46 14.45 6.66
C GLU A 39 7.44 13.90 5.64
N ILE A 40 6.96 13.57 4.46
CA ILE A 40 7.81 13.04 3.40
C ILE A 40 8.36 14.22 2.60
N SER A 41 9.67 14.25 2.40
CA SER A 41 10.29 15.38 1.70
C SER A 41 9.89 15.39 0.23
N SER A 42 9.96 16.58 -0.36
CA SER A 42 9.67 16.70 -1.79
C SER A 42 10.65 15.91 -2.62
N ALA A 43 11.91 15.87 -2.20
CA ALA A 43 12.91 15.14 -2.95
C ALA A 43 12.58 13.65 -2.97
N TRP A 44 12.11 13.14 -1.83
CA TRP A 44 11.71 11.73 -1.77
C TRP A 44 10.55 11.46 -2.72
N LYS A 45 9.57 12.37 -2.72
CA LYS A 45 8.38 12.18 -3.55
C LYS A 45 8.73 12.23 -5.03
N GLN A 46 9.64 13.10 -5.41
CA GLN A 46 10.01 13.23 -6.81
C GLN A 46 10.74 12.00 -7.32
N ASN A 47 11.42 11.31 -6.46
CA ASN A 47 12.18 10.12 -6.85
C ASN A 47 11.45 8.83 -6.56
N SER A 48 10.21 8.92 -6.10
CA SER A 48 9.50 7.72 -5.69
C SER A 48 8.94 6.98 -6.89
N GLU A 49 8.86 5.67 -6.75
CA GLU A 49 8.24 4.85 -7.78
C GLU A 49 7.67 3.62 -7.10
N LEU A 50 6.73 2.98 -7.79
CA LEU A 50 6.13 1.77 -7.28
C LEU A 50 7.15 0.65 -7.32
N SER A 51 7.36 0.02 -6.18
CA SER A 51 8.24 -1.13 -6.10
C SER A 51 7.46 -2.40 -6.39
N TYR A 52 6.39 -2.62 -5.65
CA TYR A 52 5.52 -3.76 -5.93
C TYR A 52 4.17 -3.52 -5.28
N ILE A 53 3.21 -4.32 -5.72
CA ILE A 53 1.91 -4.34 -5.11
C ILE A 53 1.47 -5.80 -5.04
N GLU A 54 0.94 -6.20 -3.90
CA GLU A 54 0.59 -7.58 -3.69
C GLU A 54 -0.78 -7.66 -3.03
N GLU A 55 -1.63 -8.52 -3.53
CA GLU A 55 -2.94 -8.72 -2.94
C GLU A 55 -2.81 -9.61 -1.73
N MET A 56 -3.41 -9.19 -0.60
CA MET A 56 -3.36 -9.96 0.63
C MET A 56 -4.70 -10.63 0.83
N GLU A 57 -4.66 -11.80 1.45
CA GLU A 57 -5.89 -12.50 1.75
C GLU A 57 -6.57 -11.88 2.94
N GLU A 58 -7.84 -11.53 2.74
CA GLU A 58 -8.53 -10.86 3.77
C GLU A 58 -8.90 -11.74 4.88
N GLU A 59 -9.35 -12.91 4.55
CA GLU A 59 -9.89 -13.75 5.56
C GLU A 59 -8.89 -14.49 6.32
N SER A 60 -7.66 -14.35 5.96
CA SER A 60 -6.67 -15.10 6.68
C SER A 60 -6.76 -14.78 8.14
N GLU A 61 -7.36 -13.70 8.45
CA GLU A 61 -7.49 -13.44 9.79
C GLU A 61 -8.66 -14.10 10.29
N GLU A 62 -9.50 -14.36 9.73
CA GLU A 62 -10.47 -14.89 10.32
C GLU A 62 -10.49 -16.21 10.37
N ASP A 63 -10.05 -16.60 9.99
CA ASP A 63 -10.19 -17.85 10.04
C ASP A 63 -9.65 -18.51 10.95
N SER A 64 -9.19 -18.08 11.07
CA SER A 64 -9.00 -18.61 11.74
C SER A 64 -9.34 -18.83 12.79
N MET A 65 -9.56 -18.46 12.86
CA MET A 65 -9.99 -18.61 13.67
C MET A 65 -10.58 -19.47 14.03
N GLU A 66 -10.58 -19.68 13.74
CA GLU A 66 -11.03 -20.35 13.97
C GLU A 66 -11.15 -21.12 14.47
N LEU A 67 -10.81 -20.96 14.45
CA LEU A 67 -10.82 -21.65 14.75
C LEU A 67 -10.95 -22.27 15.31
N LYS A 68 -10.99 -22.34 15.45
CA LYS A 68 -10.98 -22.90 15.75
C LYS A 68 -11.03 -23.30 16.22
#